data_5d013f39c08db6cd4b8064949b0725fb
#
_entry.id   5d013f39c08db6cd4b8064949b0725fb
#
_cell.length_a   1.000
_cell.length_b   1.000
_cell.length_c   1.000
_cell.angle_alpha   90.00
_cell.angle_beta   90.00
_cell.angle_gamma   90.00
#
_symmetry.space_group_name_H-M   'P 1'
#
loop_
_entity.id
_entity.type
_entity.pdbx_description
1 polymer ?
#
loop_
_entity_poly.entity_id
_entity_poly.type
_entity_poly.pdbx_seq_one_letter_code
_entity_poly.pdbx_strand_id
1 'polypeptide(L)'
;MNIWIVTTGSSDVKLKTDDNWCTLFKKVRSQLYDRRFVPTQPPNTDDKEPFIVPARAMGMVYGSQLTDEYYEDLHFPLLDAFSAKLLEKGRTNPDQIIVIMTDQEAVFDEEDRRLEKSPYWQDTCTLKPIFEEYFKRKFPQVTSENIDYLKVLKPQSQSQGLDNWDDALVLVQQAFSSLEIDKNTTVYVSHQAGTPAISSAVQFVSLARFGKQVKFLVSNEYNPSLTKIIDASQYLKGIQVQQAKGLIESGSPGAALKLLESEQAEGRIDTQVIDNITQIVDFFNLNRSIESGEDEFSLQAATQRIVDAMELIRIFFKQSNYLLGIALLAAAQETFLKVAVLSQIEKVNDTFTFNGSSQKVKTFVVWHSLGLFLSNSVEFESIDVKKDILRKLRFPAELLDKIAEKRDFQVTNRNYGLLAWMQNLDPNFKPWSLLKWSCERYRNSDDDLRNQLLHNLRGMEAAEVCEYLSGNGKPSSSSDVVKTYDSLVKDPLMGELKRLGLKFDREKID
;
A
#
# COMPACT_ATOMS: atom_id res chain seq x y z
N MET A 1 10.68 20.27 16.93
CA MET A 1 12.04 19.74 17.19
C MET A 1 12.72 19.41 15.88
N ASN A 2 14.02 19.71 15.74
CA ASN A 2 14.83 19.34 14.58
C ASN A 2 15.96 18.42 15.01
N ILE A 3 16.13 17.31 14.35
CA ILE A 3 17.22 16.37 14.59
C ILE A 3 18.11 16.35 13.35
N TRP A 4 19.42 16.36 13.56
CA TRP A 4 20.38 16.16 12.49
C TRP A 4 21.12 14.84 12.66
N ILE A 5 20.92 13.92 11.72
CA ILE A 5 21.66 12.65 11.62
C ILE A 5 22.76 12.86 10.59
N VAL A 6 24.00 12.62 10.96
CA VAL A 6 25.16 12.78 10.08
C VAL A 6 26.06 11.56 10.13
N THR A 7 26.35 11.00 8.94
CA THR A 7 27.39 9.97 8.81
C THR A 7 28.77 10.61 8.77
N THR A 8 29.77 9.87 9.20
CA THR A 8 31.16 10.31 9.22
C THR A 8 32.04 9.35 8.42
N GLY A 9 33.03 9.91 7.74
CA GLY A 9 34.00 9.18 6.95
C GLY A 9 35.42 9.74 7.13
N SER A 10 36.38 9.08 6.51
CA SER A 10 37.80 9.46 6.65
C SER A 10 38.14 10.82 6.07
N SER A 11 37.34 11.35 5.14
CA SER A 11 37.56 12.66 4.50
C SER A 11 36.88 13.83 5.22
N ASP A 12 36.08 13.56 6.30
CA ASP A 12 35.35 14.62 6.99
C ASP A 12 36.23 15.50 7.86
N VAL A 13 37.41 15.03 8.25
CA VAL A 13 38.43 15.80 8.95
C VAL A 13 39.74 15.75 8.17
N LYS A 14 40.16 16.90 7.66
CA LYS A 14 41.41 17.11 6.94
C LYS A 14 42.28 18.09 7.69
N LEU A 15 43.55 18.23 7.31
CA LEU A 15 44.46 19.25 7.85
C LEU A 15 44.65 20.39 6.85
N LYS A 16 44.50 21.64 7.29
CA LYS A 16 44.91 22.84 6.53
C LYS A 16 46.41 22.95 6.40
N THR A 17 47.09 22.55 7.50
CA THR A 17 48.58 22.53 7.59
C THR A 17 49.00 21.29 8.38
N ASP A 18 50.19 20.76 8.07
CA ASP A 18 50.78 19.63 8.76
C ASP A 18 51.89 20.04 9.76
N ASP A 19 52.05 21.32 10.05
CA ASP A 19 53.13 21.88 10.90
C ASP A 19 53.17 21.20 12.29
N ASN A 20 52.03 20.96 12.91
CA ASN A 20 51.95 20.36 14.22
C ASN A 20 51.91 18.82 14.20
N TRP A 21 51.70 18.20 13.01
CA TRP A 21 51.51 16.75 12.89
C TRP A 21 52.65 15.94 13.50
N CYS A 22 53.90 16.24 13.10
CA CYS A 22 55.06 15.49 13.55
C CYS A 22 55.26 15.55 15.09
N THR A 23 54.93 16.68 15.69
CA THR A 23 55.06 16.89 17.14
C THR A 23 54.01 16.08 17.92
N LEU A 24 52.75 16.14 17.48
CA LEU A 24 51.65 15.42 18.10
C LEU A 24 51.76 13.91 17.89
N PHE A 25 52.12 13.49 16.69
CA PHE A 25 52.31 12.09 16.31
C PHE A 25 53.35 11.38 17.18
N LYS A 26 54.47 12.02 17.46
CA LYS A 26 55.53 11.44 18.32
C LYS A 26 55.02 11.01 19.70
N LYS A 27 54.01 11.70 20.24
CA LYS A 27 53.43 11.40 21.57
C LYS A 27 52.54 10.16 21.60
N VAL A 28 51.94 9.77 20.48
CA VAL A 28 51.03 8.64 20.35
C VAL A 28 51.56 7.51 19.47
N ARG A 29 52.81 7.61 19.02
CA ARG A 29 53.41 6.70 18.03
C ARG A 29 53.30 5.22 18.41
N SER A 30 53.49 4.87 19.67
CA SER A 30 53.36 3.48 20.15
C SER A 30 51.96 2.93 20.01
N GLN A 31 50.92 3.77 20.14
CA GLN A 31 49.53 3.40 19.91
C GLN A 31 49.18 3.17 18.45
N LEU A 32 50.02 3.69 17.54
CA LEU A 32 49.91 3.56 16.09
C LEU A 32 50.76 2.41 15.53
N TYR A 33 51.10 1.43 16.35
CA TYR A 33 51.97 0.28 15.99
C TYR A 33 53.31 0.69 15.37
N ASP A 34 53.88 1.84 15.77
CA ASP A 34 55.08 2.44 15.25
C ASP A 34 55.02 2.72 13.70
N ARG A 35 53.83 2.70 13.11
CA ARG A 35 53.65 3.05 11.68
C ARG A 35 53.72 4.55 11.49
N ARG A 36 54.15 4.95 10.29
CA ARG A 36 54.28 6.37 9.92
C ARG A 36 53.09 6.77 9.06
N PHE A 37 52.10 7.40 9.68
CA PHE A 37 51.03 8.07 8.95
C PHE A 37 51.49 9.48 8.60
N VAL A 38 51.77 9.70 7.33
CA VAL A 38 52.22 11.02 6.82
C VAL A 38 51.00 11.69 6.18
N PRO A 39 50.71 12.95 6.53
CA PRO A 39 49.68 13.71 5.81
C PRO A 39 50.02 13.82 4.34
N THR A 40 49.07 13.51 3.48
CA THR A 40 49.26 13.52 2.01
C THR A 40 48.26 14.44 1.35
N GLN A 41 48.70 15.19 0.36
CA GLN A 41 47.83 15.98 -0.51
C GLN A 41 47.39 15.12 -1.72
N PRO A 42 46.21 15.34 -2.29
CA PRO A 42 45.78 14.67 -3.51
C PRO A 42 46.77 14.94 -4.65
N PRO A 43 47.14 13.96 -5.48
CA PRO A 43 48.05 14.16 -6.61
C PRO A 43 47.43 15.13 -7.63
N ASN A 44 48.27 16.00 -8.20
CA ASN A 44 47.89 17.01 -9.22
C ASN A 44 46.97 18.15 -8.75
N THR A 45 47.02 18.50 -7.47
CA THR A 45 46.31 19.66 -6.93
C THR A 45 47.29 20.79 -6.63
N ASP A 46 46.78 22.04 -6.61
CA ASP A 46 47.58 23.20 -6.17
C ASP A 46 47.99 23.05 -4.71
N ASP A 47 49.12 23.65 -4.28
CA ASP A 47 49.67 23.63 -2.90
C ASP A 47 48.70 24.09 -1.79
N LYS A 48 47.45 24.39 -2.13
CA LYS A 48 46.39 24.85 -1.23
C LYS A 48 45.38 23.76 -0.80
N GLU A 49 45.46 22.56 -1.37
CA GLU A 49 44.53 21.48 -1.00
C GLU A 49 44.86 20.94 0.40
N PRO A 50 43.86 20.68 1.24
CA PRO A 50 44.05 20.13 2.58
C PRO A 50 44.67 18.74 2.55
N PHE A 51 45.50 18.45 3.56
CA PHE A 51 46.13 17.14 3.73
C PHE A 51 45.11 16.11 4.24
N ILE A 52 45.23 14.90 3.74
CA ILE A 52 44.42 13.74 4.10
C ILE A 52 45.24 12.81 4.98
N VAL A 53 44.61 12.32 6.05
CA VAL A 53 45.15 11.32 6.97
C VAL A 53 44.04 10.33 7.30
N PRO A 54 44.32 9.03 7.46
CA PRO A 54 43.31 8.07 7.90
C PRO A 54 42.64 8.53 9.19
N ALA A 55 41.29 8.41 9.25
CA ALA A 55 40.47 9.00 10.32
C ALA A 55 40.84 8.52 11.71
N ARG A 56 41.10 7.23 11.88
CA ARG A 56 41.53 6.67 13.18
C ARG A 56 42.85 7.25 13.65
N ALA A 57 43.83 7.40 12.74
CA ALA A 57 45.11 8.02 13.05
C ALA A 57 44.95 9.53 13.38
N MET A 58 44.13 10.25 12.61
CA MET A 58 43.77 11.65 12.87
C MET A 58 43.23 11.83 14.28
N GLY A 59 42.22 11.03 14.65
CA GLY A 59 41.60 11.09 15.98
C GLY A 59 42.57 10.75 17.11
N MET A 60 43.45 9.77 16.93
CA MET A 60 44.47 9.42 17.93
C MET A 60 45.52 10.52 18.10
N VAL A 61 45.91 11.18 17.03
CA VAL A 61 46.95 12.24 17.06
C VAL A 61 46.40 13.56 17.58
N TYR A 62 45.28 14.03 17.04
CA TYR A 62 44.70 15.33 17.41
C TYR A 62 43.67 15.22 18.57
N GLY A 63 42.84 14.21 18.55
CA GLY A 63 41.73 14.10 19.51
C GLY A 63 42.17 13.99 20.96
N SER A 64 43.29 13.31 21.23
CA SER A 64 43.81 13.15 22.58
C SER A 64 44.52 14.41 23.16
N GLN A 65 44.79 15.38 22.32
CA GLN A 65 45.63 16.57 22.64
C GLN A 65 45.00 17.86 22.14
N LEU A 66 43.72 17.85 21.77
CA LEU A 66 43.04 18.96 21.13
C LEU A 66 43.04 20.22 22.03
N THR A 67 43.63 21.28 21.52
CA THR A 67 43.61 22.64 22.08
C THR A 67 43.03 23.58 21.04
N ASP A 68 42.73 24.84 21.38
CA ASP A 68 42.25 25.82 20.43
C ASP A 68 43.24 26.04 19.27
N GLU A 69 44.56 26.06 19.59
CA GLU A 69 45.62 26.17 18.58
C GLU A 69 45.61 25.01 17.58
N TYR A 70 45.52 23.77 18.07
CA TYR A 70 45.53 22.58 17.24
C TYR A 70 44.20 22.39 16.47
N TYR A 71 43.12 22.90 17.00
CA TYR A 71 41.83 22.90 16.30
C TYR A 71 41.89 23.75 15.03
N GLU A 72 42.61 24.82 15.00
CA GLU A 72 42.73 25.69 13.82
C GLU A 72 43.45 25.01 12.62
N ASP A 73 44.23 23.95 12.88
CA ASP A 73 44.81 23.11 11.81
C ASP A 73 43.74 22.30 11.06
N LEU A 74 42.59 22.07 11.66
CA LEU A 74 41.54 21.16 11.13
C LEU A 74 40.66 21.85 10.10
N HIS A 75 40.24 21.07 9.12
CA HIS A 75 39.29 21.46 8.07
C HIS A 75 38.17 20.42 7.93
N PHE A 76 36.93 20.88 7.80
CA PHE A 76 35.74 20.06 7.84
C PHE A 76 34.86 20.25 6.57
N PRO A 77 35.28 19.78 5.38
CA PRO A 77 34.68 20.21 4.11
C PRO A 77 33.17 19.96 4.01
N LEU A 78 32.73 18.74 4.25
CA LEU A 78 31.29 18.40 4.21
C LEU A 78 30.51 18.94 5.41
N LEU A 79 31.06 18.81 6.63
CA LEU A 79 30.40 19.28 7.83
C LEU A 79 30.20 20.79 7.84
N ASP A 80 31.17 21.57 7.34
CA ASP A 80 31.04 23.03 7.20
C ASP A 80 29.95 23.40 6.20
N ALA A 81 29.87 22.69 5.06
CA ALA A 81 28.83 22.90 4.06
C ALA A 81 27.43 22.60 4.61
N PHE A 82 27.27 21.48 5.32
CA PHE A 82 26.00 21.12 5.93
C PHE A 82 25.60 22.07 7.06
N SER A 83 26.56 22.43 7.94
CA SER A 83 26.33 23.37 9.04
C SER A 83 25.91 24.75 8.53
N ALA A 84 26.59 25.28 7.51
CA ALA A 84 26.23 26.54 6.88
C ALA A 84 24.78 26.49 6.34
N LYS A 85 24.39 25.37 5.73
CA LYS A 85 23.04 25.18 5.18
C LYS A 85 21.96 25.12 6.26
N LEU A 86 22.24 24.48 7.38
CA LEU A 86 21.33 24.44 8.54
C LEU A 86 21.19 25.79 9.23
N LEU A 87 22.25 26.59 9.25
CA LEU A 87 22.29 27.93 9.86
C LEU A 87 21.74 29.04 8.98
N GLU A 88 21.38 28.77 7.72
CA GLU A 88 20.79 29.79 6.82
C GLU A 88 19.53 30.45 7.45
N LYS A 89 19.36 31.75 7.18
CA LYS A 89 18.20 32.53 7.67
C LYS A 89 16.87 31.85 7.32
N GLY A 90 16.01 31.74 8.34
CA GLY A 90 14.67 31.14 8.21
C GLY A 90 14.66 29.61 8.39
N ARG A 91 15.81 28.99 8.66
CA ARG A 91 15.87 27.58 9.05
C ARG A 91 16.04 27.48 10.57
N THR A 92 15.51 26.38 11.12
CA THR A 92 15.63 26.10 12.55
C THR A 92 16.90 25.28 12.77
N ASN A 93 17.75 25.71 13.70
CA ASN A 93 18.92 24.95 14.11
C ASN A 93 18.51 23.56 14.63
N PRO A 94 19.40 22.55 14.56
CA PRO A 94 19.14 21.26 15.20
C PRO A 94 19.06 21.42 16.72
N ASP A 95 18.06 20.77 17.31
CA ASP A 95 17.91 20.63 18.76
C ASP A 95 18.72 19.42 19.27
N GLN A 96 18.94 18.43 18.39
CA GLN A 96 19.71 17.23 18.65
C GLN A 96 20.57 16.86 17.43
N ILE A 97 21.77 16.36 17.67
CA ILE A 97 22.68 15.87 16.63
C ILE A 97 23.04 14.41 16.93
N ILE A 98 22.83 13.54 15.95
CA ILE A 98 23.17 12.12 15.99
C ILE A 98 24.29 11.86 15.02
N VAL A 99 25.46 11.50 15.53
CA VAL A 99 26.66 11.25 14.72
C VAL A 99 26.84 9.75 14.55
N ILE A 100 26.84 9.29 13.31
CA ILE A 100 27.08 7.89 12.97
C ILE A 100 28.58 7.71 12.71
N MET A 101 29.23 6.99 13.60
CA MET A 101 30.65 6.67 13.53
C MET A 101 30.88 5.19 13.24
N THR A 102 32.10 4.81 12.91
CA THR A 102 32.49 3.45 12.57
C THR A 102 33.61 2.94 13.47
N ASP A 103 33.54 1.63 13.80
CA ASP A 103 34.57 0.94 14.54
C ASP A 103 34.61 -0.54 14.15
N GLN A 104 35.52 -0.90 13.27
CA GLN A 104 35.70 -2.25 12.74
C GLN A 104 36.81 -3.03 13.49
N GLU A 105 37.10 -2.67 14.72
CA GLU A 105 38.17 -3.33 15.48
C GLU A 105 37.98 -4.85 15.58
N ALA A 106 36.74 -5.33 15.70
CA ALA A 106 36.47 -6.74 15.80
C ALA A 106 36.65 -7.53 14.47
N VAL A 107 36.65 -6.84 13.32
CA VAL A 107 36.79 -7.43 11.98
C VAL A 107 38.23 -7.71 11.63
N PHE A 108 39.14 -6.81 12.04
CA PHE A 108 40.55 -6.86 11.67
C PHE A 108 41.37 -7.41 12.83
N ASP A 109 42.18 -8.42 12.57
CA ASP A 109 43.13 -8.97 13.54
C ASP A 109 44.35 -8.04 13.73
N GLU A 110 45.27 -8.41 14.63
CA GLU A 110 46.41 -7.58 14.95
C GLU A 110 47.38 -7.43 13.75
N GLU A 111 47.49 -8.43 12.90
CA GLU A 111 48.34 -8.39 11.69
C GLU A 111 47.77 -7.41 10.68
N ASP A 112 46.46 -7.51 10.44
CA ASP A 112 45.71 -6.58 9.56
C ASP A 112 45.80 -5.13 10.06
N ARG A 113 45.65 -4.89 11.37
CA ARG A 113 45.75 -3.54 11.96
C ARG A 113 47.13 -2.94 11.84
N ARG A 114 48.18 -3.77 11.71
CA ARG A 114 49.55 -3.34 11.47
C ARG A 114 49.80 -2.87 10.02
N LEU A 115 48.90 -3.15 9.11
CA LEU A 115 48.99 -2.68 7.72
C LEU A 115 48.50 -1.24 7.60
N GLU A 116 49.32 -0.35 7.11
CA GLU A 116 49.05 1.09 6.96
C GLU A 116 47.82 1.36 6.07
N LYS A 117 47.54 0.46 5.11
CA LYS A 117 46.42 0.52 4.17
C LYS A 117 45.20 -0.24 4.66
N SER A 118 45.21 -0.79 5.88
CA SER A 118 44.03 -1.49 6.43
C SER A 118 42.82 -0.57 6.53
N PRO A 119 41.60 -1.02 6.16
CA PRO A 119 40.38 -0.27 6.38
C PRO A 119 40.13 0.08 7.86
N TYR A 120 40.73 -0.65 8.78
CA TYR A 120 40.71 -0.34 10.21
C TYR A 120 41.11 1.11 10.52
N TRP A 121 42.10 1.68 9.75
CA TRP A 121 42.54 3.05 9.94
C TRP A 121 41.58 4.11 9.41
N GLN A 122 40.59 3.71 8.61
CA GLN A 122 39.56 4.62 8.07
C GLN A 122 38.40 4.83 9.04
N ASP A 123 38.34 4.07 10.12
CA ASP A 123 37.27 4.19 11.12
C ASP A 123 37.29 5.52 11.87
N THR A 124 36.08 6.02 12.16
CA THR A 124 35.89 7.37 12.69
C THR A 124 35.69 7.42 14.21
N CYS A 125 35.67 6.29 14.92
CA CYS A 125 35.43 6.21 16.37
C CYS A 125 36.36 7.09 17.23
N THR A 126 37.62 7.26 16.78
CA THR A 126 38.59 8.10 17.50
C THR A 126 38.46 9.60 17.24
N LEU A 127 37.67 10.00 16.24
CA LEU A 127 37.39 11.41 15.94
C LEU A 127 36.40 12.04 16.92
N LYS A 128 35.84 11.29 17.85
CA LYS A 128 34.83 11.77 18.80
C LYS A 128 35.19 13.12 19.44
N PRO A 129 36.38 13.32 20.05
CA PRO A 129 36.71 14.60 20.68
C PRO A 129 36.76 15.77 19.69
N ILE A 130 37.15 15.52 18.44
CA ILE A 130 37.20 16.53 17.39
C ILE A 130 35.79 16.94 16.97
N PHE A 131 34.87 15.98 16.81
CA PHE A 131 33.47 16.28 16.50
C PHE A 131 32.76 16.99 17.67
N GLU A 132 33.04 16.62 18.91
CA GLU A 132 32.51 17.31 20.09
C GLU A 132 32.86 18.80 20.07
N GLU A 133 34.13 19.11 19.83
CA GLU A 133 34.57 20.50 19.77
C GLU A 133 33.98 21.22 18.52
N TYR A 134 33.91 20.53 17.38
CA TYR A 134 33.30 21.09 16.17
C TYR A 134 31.85 21.49 16.39
N PHE A 135 31.02 20.57 16.90
CA PHE A 135 29.60 20.85 17.11
C PHE A 135 29.36 21.89 18.21
N LYS A 136 30.15 21.88 19.27
CA LYS A 136 30.10 22.90 20.31
C LYS A 136 30.36 24.31 19.75
N ARG A 137 31.31 24.45 18.84
CA ARG A 137 31.62 25.75 18.19
C ARG A 137 30.54 26.17 17.20
N LYS A 138 30.02 25.24 16.41
CA LYS A 138 29.04 25.54 15.35
C LYS A 138 27.60 25.67 15.86
N PHE A 139 27.24 24.91 16.88
CA PHE A 139 25.89 24.83 17.46
C PHE A 139 25.94 24.95 19.00
N PRO A 140 26.32 26.12 19.52
CA PRO A 140 26.49 26.30 20.97
C PRO A 140 25.21 26.10 21.79
N GLN A 141 24.02 26.13 21.14
CA GLN A 141 22.74 25.85 21.76
C GLN A 141 22.49 24.34 21.98
N VAL A 142 23.22 23.46 21.29
CA VAL A 142 23.07 22.00 21.45
C VAL A 142 24.00 21.58 22.57
N THR A 143 23.42 21.16 23.70
CA THR A 143 24.19 20.67 24.86
C THR A 143 24.86 19.34 24.54
N SER A 144 25.92 19.01 25.27
CA SER A 144 26.62 17.72 25.08
C SER A 144 25.69 16.50 25.28
N GLU A 145 24.62 16.64 26.07
CA GLU A 145 23.62 15.61 26.29
C GLU A 145 22.72 15.38 25.05
N ASN A 146 22.62 16.38 24.18
CA ASN A 146 21.85 16.32 22.94
C ASN A 146 22.70 15.94 21.71
N ILE A 147 23.97 15.58 21.92
CA ILE A 147 24.84 15.04 20.89
C ILE A 147 25.05 13.54 21.16
N ASP A 148 24.41 12.70 20.38
CA ASP A 148 24.46 11.24 20.54
C ASP A 148 25.58 10.63 19.65
N TYR A 149 26.79 10.51 20.22
CA TYR A 149 27.91 9.82 19.58
C TYR A 149 27.88 8.30 19.78
N LEU A 150 26.90 7.79 20.48
CA LEU A 150 26.81 6.35 20.82
C LEU A 150 26.36 5.49 19.64
N LYS A 151 26.03 6.10 18.51
CA LYS A 151 25.65 5.37 17.28
C LYS A 151 26.89 4.95 16.51
N VAL A 152 27.76 4.19 17.16
CA VAL A 152 28.95 3.60 16.53
C VAL A 152 28.57 2.28 15.88
N LEU A 153 28.74 2.18 14.56
CA LEU A 153 28.54 0.95 13.82
C LEU A 153 29.71 0.00 14.10
N LYS A 154 29.45 -1.07 14.84
CA LYS A 154 30.45 -2.08 15.25
C LYS A 154 30.07 -3.44 14.68
N PRO A 155 30.61 -3.82 13.53
CA PRO A 155 30.41 -5.19 13.01
C PRO A 155 31.09 -6.21 13.92
N GLN A 156 30.54 -7.42 13.91
CA GLN A 156 31.10 -8.54 14.69
C GLN A 156 32.34 -9.14 14.00
N SER A 157 33.13 -9.91 14.73
CA SER A 157 34.36 -10.55 14.24
C SER A 157 34.19 -11.48 13.04
N GLN A 158 32.96 -11.94 12.77
CA GLN A 158 32.62 -12.80 11.61
C GLN A 158 32.08 -11.98 10.43
N SER A 159 31.95 -10.66 10.59
CA SER A 159 31.44 -9.77 9.55
C SER A 159 32.48 -9.55 8.45
N GLN A 160 31.99 -9.25 7.24
CA GLN A 160 32.83 -8.84 6.11
C GLN A 160 33.25 -7.37 6.18
N GLY A 161 32.78 -6.62 7.18
CA GLY A 161 33.09 -5.20 7.38
C GLY A 161 31.99 -4.25 6.91
N LEU A 162 32.24 -2.94 7.02
CA LEU A 162 31.27 -1.88 6.74
C LEU A 162 31.19 -1.49 5.24
N ASP A 163 31.87 -2.17 4.37
CA ASP A 163 31.68 -2.17 2.91
C ASP A 163 30.67 -3.24 2.44
N ASN A 164 30.33 -4.20 3.30
CA ASN A 164 29.27 -5.16 3.06
C ASN A 164 27.90 -4.49 3.27
N TRP A 165 27.02 -4.62 2.26
CA TRP A 165 25.71 -3.95 2.26
C TRP A 165 24.75 -4.49 3.30
N ASP A 166 24.70 -5.81 3.48
CA ASP A 166 23.79 -6.46 4.43
C ASP A 166 24.20 -6.17 5.88
N ASP A 167 25.50 -6.26 6.19
CA ASP A 167 26.05 -5.94 7.50
C ASP A 167 25.80 -4.47 7.87
N ALA A 168 26.08 -3.55 6.94
CA ALA A 168 25.86 -2.13 7.15
C ALA A 168 24.36 -1.83 7.36
N LEU A 169 23.47 -2.45 6.59
CA LEU A 169 22.02 -2.26 6.72
C LEU A 169 21.52 -2.70 8.10
N VAL A 170 21.91 -3.89 8.56
CA VAL A 170 21.50 -4.43 9.87
C VAL A 170 21.99 -3.54 11.01
N LEU A 171 23.25 -3.09 10.96
CA LEU A 171 23.83 -2.23 11.99
C LEU A 171 23.13 -0.86 12.06
N VAL A 172 22.83 -0.26 10.91
CA VAL A 172 22.09 1.02 10.85
C VAL A 172 20.64 0.83 11.35
N GLN A 173 19.97 -0.26 10.99
CA GLN A 173 18.64 -0.58 11.53
C GLN A 173 18.65 -0.70 13.05
N GLN A 174 19.64 -1.41 13.61
CA GLN A 174 19.81 -1.53 15.05
C GLN A 174 20.09 -0.18 15.71
N ALA A 175 21.02 0.62 15.15
CA ALA A 175 21.33 1.94 15.66
C ALA A 175 20.11 2.87 15.69
N PHE A 176 19.27 2.81 14.67
CA PHE A 176 18.07 3.65 14.58
C PHE A 176 16.88 3.09 15.36
N SER A 177 16.85 1.79 15.67
CA SER A 177 15.74 1.19 16.43
C SER A 177 15.50 1.83 17.80
N SER A 178 16.56 2.34 18.42
CA SER A 178 16.52 3.02 19.72
C SER A 178 16.14 4.50 19.66
N LEU A 179 15.99 5.08 18.45
CA LEU A 179 15.64 6.49 18.30
C LEU A 179 14.12 6.66 18.41
N GLU A 180 13.66 7.34 19.44
CA GLU A 180 12.27 7.75 19.59
C GLU A 180 12.14 9.18 19.04
N ILE A 181 11.40 9.33 17.93
CA ILE A 181 11.22 10.61 17.24
C ILE A 181 9.73 10.91 17.13
N ASP A 182 9.32 12.07 17.66
CA ASP A 182 7.94 12.54 17.57
C ASP A 182 7.51 12.82 16.14
N LYS A 183 6.23 12.60 15.83
CA LYS A 183 5.65 12.79 14.48
C LYS A 183 5.83 14.21 13.91
N ASN A 184 6.00 15.21 14.74
CA ASN A 184 6.18 16.62 14.33
C ASN A 184 7.64 17.05 14.25
N THR A 185 8.58 16.13 14.38
CA THR A 185 10.02 16.40 14.30
C THR A 185 10.49 16.41 12.86
N THR A 186 11.31 17.37 12.47
CA THR A 186 12.03 17.32 11.18
C THR A 186 13.37 16.61 11.38
N VAL A 187 13.65 15.63 10.53
CA VAL A 187 14.89 14.84 10.58
C VAL A 187 15.77 15.19 9.38
N TYR A 188 16.80 15.98 9.61
CA TYR A 188 17.82 16.25 8.59
C TYR A 188 18.81 15.09 8.54
N VAL A 189 19.12 14.59 7.35
CA VAL A 189 20.02 13.43 7.18
C VAL A 189 21.12 13.79 6.18
N SER A 190 22.37 13.79 6.64
CA SER A 190 23.57 13.90 5.80
C SER A 190 24.23 12.53 5.74
N HIS A 191 24.06 11.83 4.60
CA HIS A 191 24.46 10.43 4.47
C HIS A 191 25.64 10.19 3.53
N GLN A 192 26.26 11.26 2.98
CA GLN A 192 27.26 11.13 1.92
C GLN A 192 28.64 10.69 2.40
N ALA A 193 28.92 10.77 3.70
CA ALA A 193 30.18 10.32 4.27
C ALA A 193 30.13 8.81 4.63
N GLY A 194 31.31 8.19 4.68
CA GLY A 194 31.45 6.75 4.94
C GLY A 194 31.49 5.92 3.65
N THR A 195 31.36 4.60 3.78
CA THR A 195 31.31 3.70 2.63
C THR A 195 29.98 3.84 1.87
N PRO A 196 29.90 3.47 0.58
CA PRO A 196 28.65 3.44 -0.15
C PRO A 196 27.57 2.59 0.54
N ALA A 197 27.94 1.51 1.21
CA ALA A 197 27.03 0.65 1.96
C ALA A 197 26.40 1.40 3.14
N ILE A 198 27.20 2.11 3.96
CA ILE A 198 26.71 2.95 5.06
C ILE A 198 25.81 4.06 4.54
N SER A 199 26.25 4.78 3.52
CA SER A 199 25.50 5.88 2.91
C SER A 199 24.11 5.43 2.48
N SER A 200 24.03 4.32 1.75
CA SER A 200 22.76 3.74 1.29
C SER A 200 21.91 3.22 2.46
N ALA A 201 22.53 2.51 3.41
CA ALA A 201 21.79 2.00 4.57
C ALA A 201 21.13 3.12 5.38
N VAL A 202 21.87 4.22 5.65
CA VAL A 202 21.33 5.39 6.37
C VAL A 202 20.20 6.05 5.58
N GLN A 203 20.35 6.18 4.26
CA GLN A 203 19.30 6.73 3.41
C GLN A 203 18.02 5.88 3.48
N PHE A 204 18.12 4.57 3.25
CA PHE A 204 16.97 3.66 3.24
C PHE A 204 16.31 3.54 4.61
N VAL A 205 17.09 3.36 5.67
CA VAL A 205 16.55 3.19 7.02
C VAL A 205 15.89 4.48 7.51
N SER A 206 16.45 5.65 7.18
CA SER A 206 15.82 6.94 7.49
C SER A 206 14.45 7.08 6.82
N LEU A 207 14.36 6.76 5.52
CA LEU A 207 13.09 6.79 4.79
C LEU A 207 12.07 5.80 5.35
N ALA A 208 12.49 4.57 5.64
CA ALA A 208 11.62 3.52 6.15
C ALA A 208 11.07 3.85 7.55
N ARG A 209 11.89 4.46 8.41
CA ARG A 209 11.54 4.71 9.81
C ARG A 209 10.84 6.04 10.03
N PHE A 210 11.31 7.11 9.40
CA PHE A 210 10.84 8.47 9.65
C PHE A 210 9.99 9.04 8.50
N GLY A 211 9.94 8.36 7.35
CA GLY A 211 9.04 8.71 6.25
C GLY A 211 9.16 10.15 5.79
N LYS A 212 8.05 10.88 5.81
CA LYS A 212 7.95 12.27 5.36
C LYS A 212 8.69 13.30 6.23
N GLN A 213 9.11 12.93 7.43
CA GLN A 213 9.85 13.80 8.34
C GLN A 213 11.29 14.05 7.85
N VAL A 214 11.79 13.19 6.96
CA VAL A 214 13.17 13.21 6.48
C VAL A 214 13.40 14.30 5.46
N LYS A 215 14.50 15.03 5.64
CA LYS A 215 15.07 15.97 4.68
C LYS A 215 16.54 15.64 4.48
N PHE A 216 16.94 15.28 3.27
CA PHE A 216 18.34 14.98 2.97
C PHE A 216 19.12 16.26 2.74
N LEU A 217 20.27 16.39 3.44
CA LEU A 217 21.29 17.38 3.16
C LEU A 217 22.31 16.76 2.22
N VAL A 218 22.43 17.32 1.04
CA VAL A 218 23.34 16.83 0.00
C VAL A 218 24.28 17.97 -0.40
N SER A 219 25.57 17.68 -0.42
CA SER A 219 26.62 18.63 -0.76
C SER A 219 27.59 18.08 -1.80
N ASN A 220 28.45 18.95 -2.28
CA ASN A 220 29.59 18.59 -3.11
C ASN A 220 30.87 19.15 -2.45
N GLU A 221 31.84 18.29 -2.17
CA GLU A 221 33.09 18.68 -1.52
C GLU A 221 33.84 19.76 -2.29
N TYR A 222 33.78 19.72 -3.64
CA TYR A 222 34.46 20.69 -4.53
C TYR A 222 33.71 22.01 -4.70
N ASN A 223 32.38 22.01 -4.43
CA ASN A 223 31.55 23.20 -4.54
C ASN A 223 30.50 23.24 -3.44
N PRO A 224 30.87 23.69 -2.22
CA PRO A 224 29.95 23.78 -1.09
C PRO A 224 28.71 24.65 -1.34
N SER A 225 28.79 25.60 -2.31
CA SER A 225 27.62 26.43 -2.66
C SER A 225 26.47 25.65 -3.28
N LEU A 226 26.72 24.43 -3.75
CA LEU A 226 25.69 23.53 -4.28
C LEU A 226 24.99 22.73 -3.20
N THR A 227 25.29 22.95 -1.92
CA THR A 227 24.61 22.28 -0.80
C THR A 227 23.13 22.60 -0.80
N LYS A 228 22.31 21.56 -0.83
CA LYS A 228 20.85 21.68 -0.90
C LYS A 228 20.16 20.70 0.06
N ILE A 229 18.92 21.04 0.38
CA ILE A 229 18.01 20.16 1.09
C ILE A 229 17.04 19.54 0.08
N ILE A 230 16.91 18.23 0.12
CA ILE A 230 15.99 17.46 -0.71
C ILE A 230 14.95 16.83 0.21
N ASP A 231 13.69 17.13 -0.03
CA ASP A 231 12.61 16.51 0.73
C ASP A 231 12.52 15.01 0.40
N ALA A 232 12.42 14.18 1.42
CA ALA A 232 12.25 12.74 1.29
C ALA A 232 11.01 12.35 0.48
N SER A 233 10.00 13.21 0.47
CA SER A 233 8.77 13.04 -0.30
C SER A 233 9.01 12.77 -1.79
N GLN A 234 10.10 13.30 -2.38
CA GLN A 234 10.45 13.02 -3.78
C GLN A 234 10.86 11.55 -4.00
N TYR A 235 11.54 10.94 -3.02
CA TYR A 235 11.91 9.51 -3.06
C TYR A 235 10.73 8.63 -2.69
N LEU A 236 9.94 9.03 -1.68
CA LEU A 236 8.78 8.30 -1.20
C LEU A 236 7.67 8.20 -2.24
N LYS A 237 7.46 9.22 -3.07
CA LYS A 237 6.44 9.22 -4.13
C LYS A 237 6.53 7.97 -5.01
N GLY A 238 7.73 7.62 -5.49
CA GLY A 238 7.92 6.42 -6.32
C GLY A 238 7.54 5.13 -5.58
N ILE A 239 7.94 5.01 -4.31
CA ILE A 239 7.62 3.87 -3.46
C ILE A 239 6.11 3.79 -3.20
N GLN A 240 5.46 4.90 -2.85
CA GLN A 240 4.03 4.97 -2.57
C GLN A 240 3.17 4.65 -3.81
N VAL A 241 3.58 5.11 -4.99
CA VAL A 241 2.91 4.74 -6.25
C VAL A 241 3.00 3.24 -6.51
N GLN A 242 4.16 2.61 -6.27
CA GLN A 242 4.29 1.16 -6.40
C GLN A 242 3.48 0.39 -5.35
N GLN A 243 3.45 0.88 -4.11
CA GLN A 243 2.60 0.31 -3.05
C GLN A 243 1.11 0.44 -3.40
N ALA A 244 0.68 1.60 -3.91
CA ALA A 244 -0.70 1.81 -4.34
C ALA A 244 -1.10 0.86 -5.48
N LYS A 245 -0.23 0.64 -6.48
CA LYS A 245 -0.44 -0.37 -7.52
C LYS A 245 -0.62 -1.77 -6.93
N GLY A 246 0.27 -2.19 -6.04
CA GLY A 246 0.15 -3.49 -5.35
C GLY A 246 -1.14 -3.62 -4.53
N LEU A 247 -1.61 -2.55 -3.89
CA LEU A 247 -2.89 -2.52 -3.18
C LEU A 247 -4.08 -2.67 -4.14
N ILE A 248 -4.07 -2.02 -5.30
CA ILE A 248 -5.11 -2.17 -6.32
C ILE A 248 -5.11 -3.61 -6.86
N GLU A 249 -3.96 -4.14 -7.23
CA GLU A 249 -3.80 -5.52 -7.73
C GLU A 249 -4.24 -6.57 -6.69
N SER A 250 -4.04 -6.28 -5.41
CA SER A 250 -4.52 -7.12 -4.30
C SER A 250 -6.00 -6.87 -3.94
N GLY A 251 -6.73 -6.02 -4.67
CA GLY A 251 -8.15 -5.75 -4.46
C GLY A 251 -8.47 -4.82 -3.30
N SER A 252 -7.54 -3.95 -2.94
CA SER A 252 -7.71 -2.96 -1.88
C SER A 252 -7.59 -1.52 -2.41
N PRO A 253 -8.39 -1.12 -3.44
CA PRO A 253 -8.25 0.19 -4.07
C PRO A 253 -8.56 1.35 -3.12
N GLY A 254 -9.44 1.17 -2.15
CA GLY A 254 -9.71 2.18 -1.11
C GLY A 254 -8.50 2.47 -0.22
N ALA A 255 -7.65 1.47 0.05
CA ALA A 255 -6.39 1.67 0.75
C ALA A 255 -5.36 2.40 -0.13
N ALA A 256 -5.31 2.09 -1.43
CA ALA A 256 -4.48 2.80 -2.40
C ALA A 256 -4.88 4.27 -2.52
N LEU A 257 -6.18 4.56 -2.58
CA LEU A 257 -6.70 5.93 -2.61
C LEU A 257 -6.23 6.72 -1.39
N LYS A 258 -6.44 6.21 -0.18
CA LYS A 258 -6.00 6.86 1.07
C LYS A 258 -4.50 7.08 1.14
N LEU A 259 -3.70 6.16 0.61
CA LEU A 259 -2.25 6.29 0.55
C LEU A 259 -1.83 7.50 -0.31
N LEU A 260 -2.53 7.75 -1.43
CA LEU A 260 -2.16 8.78 -2.40
C LEU A 260 -2.86 10.14 -2.19
N GLU A 261 -3.99 10.21 -1.48
CA GLU A 261 -4.72 11.46 -1.20
C GLU A 261 -3.82 12.53 -0.54
N SER A 262 -2.96 12.12 0.39
CA SER A 262 -2.03 13.03 1.05
C SER A 262 -0.97 13.60 0.10
N GLU A 263 -0.60 12.87 -0.92
CA GLU A 263 0.36 13.29 -1.95
C GLU A 263 -0.28 14.24 -2.97
N GLN A 264 -1.57 14.04 -3.26
CA GLN A 264 -2.36 14.96 -4.08
C GLN A 264 -2.54 16.32 -3.37
N ALA A 265 -2.89 16.33 -2.09
CA ALA A 265 -3.07 17.56 -1.32
C ALA A 265 -1.81 18.45 -1.31
N GLU A 266 -0.63 17.83 -1.45
CA GLU A 266 0.66 18.52 -1.56
C GLU A 266 1.07 18.79 -3.03
N GLY A 267 0.18 18.56 -4.01
CA GLY A 267 0.41 18.84 -5.44
C GLY A 267 1.43 17.90 -6.11
N ARG A 268 1.72 16.74 -5.50
CA ARG A 268 2.74 15.80 -6.00
C ARG A 268 2.18 14.71 -6.90
N ILE A 269 0.89 14.46 -6.87
CA ILE A 269 0.20 13.49 -7.73
C ILE A 269 -0.89 14.19 -8.53
N ASP A 270 -1.01 13.82 -9.80
CA ASP A 270 -2.02 14.35 -10.71
C ASP A 270 -3.44 13.97 -10.22
N THR A 271 -4.36 14.92 -10.28
CA THR A 271 -5.78 14.72 -9.98
C THR A 271 -6.36 13.59 -10.81
N GLN A 272 -5.98 13.46 -12.07
CA GLN A 272 -6.45 12.38 -12.96
C GLN A 272 -6.12 10.97 -12.41
N VAL A 273 -4.99 10.79 -11.74
CA VAL A 273 -4.63 9.51 -11.10
C VAL A 273 -5.58 9.19 -9.96
N ILE A 274 -5.91 10.20 -9.14
CA ILE A 274 -6.87 10.02 -8.04
C ILE A 274 -8.26 9.73 -8.57
N ASP A 275 -8.70 10.44 -9.60
CA ASP A 275 -10.00 10.22 -10.24
C ASP A 275 -10.10 8.79 -10.79
N ASN A 276 -9.06 8.29 -11.46
CA ASN A 276 -9.02 6.91 -11.96
C ASN A 276 -9.11 5.89 -10.81
N ILE A 277 -8.38 6.09 -9.71
CA ILE A 277 -8.47 5.20 -8.55
C ILE A 277 -9.85 5.28 -7.89
N THR A 278 -10.45 6.46 -7.83
CA THR A 278 -11.81 6.65 -7.31
C THR A 278 -12.83 5.85 -8.14
N GLN A 279 -12.71 5.85 -9.47
CA GLN A 279 -13.55 5.02 -10.32
C GLN A 279 -13.38 3.51 -10.02
N ILE A 280 -12.16 3.06 -9.74
CA ILE A 280 -11.92 1.68 -9.30
C ILE A 280 -12.58 1.41 -7.93
N VAL A 281 -12.50 2.36 -7.00
CA VAL A 281 -13.19 2.25 -5.70
C VAL A 281 -14.70 2.17 -5.88
N ASP A 282 -15.28 3.00 -6.75
CA ASP A 282 -16.71 2.97 -7.07
C ASP A 282 -17.13 1.63 -7.69
N PHE A 283 -16.30 1.07 -8.57
CA PHE A 283 -16.52 -0.27 -9.11
C PHE A 283 -16.53 -1.33 -7.99
N PHE A 284 -15.58 -1.29 -7.05
CA PHE A 284 -15.54 -2.24 -5.92
C PHE A 284 -16.74 -2.10 -4.97
N ASN A 285 -17.35 -0.92 -4.93
CA ASN A 285 -18.58 -0.65 -4.18
C ASN A 285 -19.85 -0.90 -4.97
N LEU A 286 -19.76 -1.35 -6.23
CA LEU A 286 -20.89 -1.46 -7.19
C LEU A 286 -21.64 -0.11 -7.35
N ASN A 287 -20.94 0.99 -7.17
CA ASN A 287 -21.44 2.36 -7.17
C ASN A 287 -20.97 3.13 -8.41
N ARG A 288 -20.95 2.47 -9.58
CA ARG A 288 -20.72 3.20 -10.82
C ARG A 288 -21.83 4.23 -10.99
N SER A 289 -21.45 5.46 -11.30
CA SER A 289 -22.39 6.53 -11.56
C SER A 289 -23.34 6.10 -12.69
N ILE A 290 -24.60 5.93 -12.36
CA ILE A 290 -25.69 5.85 -13.32
C ILE A 290 -25.77 7.23 -13.96
N GLU A 291 -25.86 7.30 -15.27
CA GLU A 291 -26.05 8.59 -15.96
C GLU A 291 -27.17 9.37 -15.26
N SER A 292 -26.95 10.67 -15.01
CA SER A 292 -27.85 11.49 -14.21
C SER A 292 -29.27 11.45 -14.79
N GLY A 293 -30.18 10.75 -14.11
CA GLY A 293 -31.59 10.61 -14.49
C GLY A 293 -32.07 9.19 -14.73
N GLU A 294 -31.20 8.16 -14.76
CA GLU A 294 -31.63 6.78 -14.81
C GLU A 294 -32.08 6.29 -13.42
N ASP A 295 -33.17 5.51 -13.42
CA ASP A 295 -33.63 4.80 -12.21
C ASP A 295 -32.61 3.72 -11.83
N GLU A 296 -32.16 3.74 -10.59
CA GLU A 296 -31.25 2.75 -9.99
C GLU A 296 -31.76 1.31 -10.17
N PHE A 297 -33.07 1.10 -10.22
CA PHE A 297 -33.73 -0.19 -10.41
C PHE A 297 -34.14 -0.47 -11.86
N SER A 298 -33.66 0.34 -12.82
CA SER A 298 -33.85 0.06 -14.25
C SER A 298 -33.18 -1.28 -14.64
N LEU A 299 -33.72 -1.92 -15.70
CA LEU A 299 -33.12 -3.14 -16.25
C LEU A 299 -31.67 -2.94 -16.67
N GLN A 300 -31.35 -1.77 -17.24
CA GLN A 300 -30.00 -1.42 -17.70
C GLN A 300 -29.02 -1.34 -16.53
N ALA A 301 -29.36 -0.54 -15.50
CA ALA A 301 -28.52 -0.34 -14.32
C ALA A 301 -28.31 -1.64 -13.54
N ALA A 302 -29.36 -2.42 -13.34
CA ALA A 302 -29.29 -3.68 -12.64
C ALA A 302 -28.47 -4.74 -13.41
N THR A 303 -28.59 -4.75 -14.74
CA THR A 303 -27.79 -5.64 -15.60
C THR A 303 -26.31 -5.31 -15.49
N GLN A 304 -25.93 -4.03 -15.52
CA GLN A 304 -24.55 -3.62 -15.38
C GLN A 304 -24.00 -4.00 -13.99
N ARG A 305 -24.75 -3.77 -12.91
CA ARG A 305 -24.33 -4.21 -11.56
C ARG A 305 -24.10 -5.72 -11.44
N ILE A 306 -24.89 -6.53 -12.15
CA ILE A 306 -24.64 -7.98 -12.21
C ILE A 306 -23.30 -8.26 -12.88
N VAL A 307 -23.03 -7.63 -14.01
CA VAL A 307 -21.77 -7.82 -14.75
C VAL A 307 -20.58 -7.41 -13.90
N ASP A 308 -20.65 -6.24 -13.24
CA ASP A 308 -19.62 -5.73 -12.35
C ASP A 308 -19.42 -6.67 -11.15
N ALA A 309 -20.51 -7.16 -10.54
CA ALA A 309 -20.46 -8.13 -9.47
C ALA A 309 -19.77 -9.44 -9.88
N MET A 310 -20.01 -9.92 -11.10
CA MET A 310 -19.37 -11.15 -11.61
C MET A 310 -17.85 -10.98 -11.75
N GLU A 311 -17.36 -9.81 -12.14
CA GLU A 311 -15.92 -9.52 -12.19
C GLU A 311 -15.33 -9.39 -10.78
N LEU A 312 -16.03 -8.71 -9.86
CA LEU A 312 -15.60 -8.61 -8.45
C LEU A 312 -15.52 -9.98 -7.76
N ILE A 313 -16.50 -10.85 -7.98
CA ILE A 313 -16.48 -12.22 -7.45
C ILE A 313 -15.23 -12.95 -7.93
N ARG A 314 -14.89 -12.80 -9.20
CA ARG A 314 -13.68 -13.40 -9.78
C ARG A 314 -12.41 -12.89 -9.10
N ILE A 315 -12.34 -11.58 -8.82
CA ILE A 315 -11.23 -10.95 -8.09
C ILE A 315 -11.15 -11.54 -6.67
N PHE A 316 -12.26 -11.61 -5.94
CA PHE A 316 -12.29 -12.17 -4.58
C PHE A 316 -11.86 -13.64 -4.55
N PHE A 317 -12.29 -14.45 -5.51
CA PHE A 317 -11.87 -15.85 -5.59
C PHE A 317 -10.38 -15.98 -5.93
N LYS A 318 -9.84 -15.13 -6.81
CA LYS A 318 -8.41 -15.06 -7.11
C LYS A 318 -7.57 -14.72 -5.85
N GLN A 319 -8.13 -13.92 -4.94
CA GLN A 319 -7.52 -13.54 -3.67
C GLN A 319 -7.78 -14.54 -2.54
N SER A 320 -8.44 -15.66 -2.81
CA SER A 320 -8.92 -16.62 -1.81
C SER A 320 -9.86 -16.00 -0.76
N ASN A 321 -10.51 -14.87 -1.09
CA ASN A 321 -11.52 -14.24 -0.25
C ASN A 321 -12.90 -14.87 -0.52
N TYR A 322 -13.07 -16.09 -0.07
CA TYR A 322 -14.26 -16.90 -0.35
C TYR A 322 -15.52 -16.34 0.31
N LEU A 323 -15.37 -15.70 1.48
CA LEU A 323 -16.51 -15.07 2.17
C LEU A 323 -17.18 -14.03 1.31
N LEU A 324 -16.41 -13.05 0.82
CA LEU A 324 -16.95 -11.98 -0.01
C LEU A 324 -17.41 -12.50 -1.38
N GLY A 325 -16.64 -13.40 -1.97
CA GLY A 325 -17.01 -13.99 -3.27
C GLY A 325 -18.37 -14.71 -3.24
N ILE A 326 -18.61 -15.56 -2.24
CA ILE A 326 -19.86 -16.32 -2.11
C ILE A 326 -21.05 -15.41 -1.70
N ALA A 327 -20.80 -14.46 -0.80
CA ALA A 327 -21.85 -13.50 -0.40
C ALA A 327 -22.32 -12.67 -1.59
N LEU A 328 -21.40 -12.12 -2.36
CA LEU A 328 -21.72 -11.33 -3.54
C LEU A 328 -22.35 -12.19 -4.66
N LEU A 329 -21.90 -13.43 -4.84
CA LEU A 329 -22.48 -14.37 -5.79
C LEU A 329 -23.96 -14.67 -5.48
N ALA A 330 -24.30 -14.86 -4.20
CA ALA A 330 -25.69 -15.08 -3.80
C ALA A 330 -26.58 -13.87 -4.16
N ALA A 331 -26.09 -12.65 -3.89
CA ALA A 331 -26.81 -11.42 -4.25
C ALA A 331 -26.92 -11.22 -5.77
N ALA A 332 -25.84 -11.52 -6.50
CA ALA A 332 -25.83 -11.42 -7.98
C ALA A 332 -26.83 -12.39 -8.62
N GLN A 333 -26.92 -13.63 -8.14
CA GLN A 333 -27.91 -14.61 -8.63
C GLN A 333 -29.37 -14.17 -8.35
N GLU A 334 -29.65 -13.63 -7.18
CA GLU A 334 -30.97 -13.10 -6.85
C GLU A 334 -31.34 -11.91 -7.76
N THR A 335 -30.39 -10.99 -7.94
CA THR A 335 -30.59 -9.83 -8.82
C THR A 335 -30.74 -10.25 -10.28
N PHE A 336 -29.98 -11.25 -10.75
CA PHE A 336 -30.15 -11.85 -12.07
C PHE A 336 -31.57 -12.39 -12.28
N LEU A 337 -32.13 -13.12 -11.32
CA LEU A 337 -33.50 -13.65 -11.45
C LEU A 337 -34.54 -12.53 -11.57
N LYS A 338 -34.39 -11.44 -10.83
CA LYS A 338 -35.28 -10.27 -10.93
C LYS A 338 -35.17 -9.61 -12.32
N VAL A 339 -33.96 -9.40 -12.81
CA VAL A 339 -33.69 -8.86 -14.15
C VAL A 339 -34.27 -9.78 -15.24
N ALA A 340 -34.03 -11.08 -15.13
CA ALA A 340 -34.52 -12.07 -16.10
C ALA A 340 -36.05 -12.08 -16.17
N VAL A 341 -36.72 -12.11 -15.03
CA VAL A 341 -38.18 -12.04 -14.96
C VAL A 341 -38.73 -10.77 -15.60
N LEU A 342 -38.18 -9.58 -15.21
CA LEU A 342 -38.64 -8.31 -15.79
C LEU A 342 -38.41 -8.23 -17.30
N SER A 343 -37.25 -8.71 -17.77
CA SER A 343 -36.94 -8.71 -19.21
C SER A 343 -37.94 -9.55 -20.04
N GLN A 344 -38.50 -10.60 -19.45
CA GLN A 344 -39.53 -11.43 -20.09
C GLN A 344 -40.94 -10.82 -19.93
N ILE A 345 -41.22 -10.20 -18.78
CA ILE A 345 -42.45 -9.44 -18.57
C ILE A 345 -42.62 -8.35 -19.62
N GLU A 346 -41.51 -7.65 -19.97
CA GLU A 346 -41.54 -6.62 -21.01
C GLU A 346 -42.01 -7.14 -22.38
N LYS A 347 -41.93 -8.44 -22.66
CA LYS A 347 -42.37 -9.09 -23.88
C LYS A 347 -43.84 -9.52 -23.85
N VAL A 348 -44.48 -9.48 -22.67
CA VAL A 348 -45.89 -9.82 -22.50
C VAL A 348 -46.74 -8.67 -23.04
N ASN A 349 -47.62 -8.99 -24.01
CA ASN A 349 -48.51 -8.00 -24.66
C ASN A 349 -49.96 -8.06 -24.22
N ASP A 350 -50.27 -8.95 -23.25
CA ASP A 350 -51.58 -9.06 -22.69
C ASP A 350 -52.06 -7.75 -22.07
N THR A 351 -53.36 -7.50 -22.14
CA THR A 351 -53.99 -6.31 -21.55
C THR A 351 -54.97 -6.71 -20.46
N PHE A 352 -55.14 -5.76 -19.55
CA PHE A 352 -56.13 -5.88 -18.46
C PHE A 352 -56.94 -4.59 -18.39
N THR A 353 -58.24 -4.70 -18.30
CA THR A 353 -59.12 -3.52 -18.13
C THR A 353 -59.12 -3.16 -16.63
N PHE A 354 -58.59 -2.00 -16.31
CA PHE A 354 -58.45 -1.53 -14.97
C PHE A 354 -58.92 -0.07 -14.88
N ASN A 355 -59.80 0.24 -13.91
CA ASN A 355 -60.38 1.58 -13.77
C ASN A 355 -60.97 2.16 -15.09
N GLY A 356 -61.64 1.33 -15.84
CA GLY A 356 -62.26 1.73 -17.10
C GLY A 356 -61.35 1.95 -18.29
N SER A 357 -60.03 1.72 -18.17
CA SER A 357 -59.02 1.80 -19.22
C SER A 357 -58.35 0.45 -19.43
N SER A 358 -58.03 0.12 -20.73
CA SER A 358 -57.25 -1.07 -21.06
C SER A 358 -55.76 -0.75 -20.97
N GLN A 359 -55.02 -1.42 -20.11
CA GLN A 359 -53.59 -1.25 -19.93
C GLN A 359 -52.84 -2.56 -20.18
N LYS A 360 -51.57 -2.47 -20.59
CA LYS A 360 -50.71 -3.64 -20.72
C LYS A 360 -50.36 -4.20 -19.34
N VAL A 361 -50.47 -5.51 -19.11
CA VAL A 361 -50.19 -6.13 -17.83
C VAL A 361 -48.77 -5.92 -17.31
N LYS A 362 -47.80 -5.74 -18.21
CA LYS A 362 -46.40 -5.47 -17.88
C LYS A 362 -46.19 -4.20 -17.07
N THR A 363 -47.05 -3.18 -17.20
CA THR A 363 -46.94 -1.91 -16.48
C THR A 363 -47.34 -2.02 -14.99
N PHE A 364 -47.92 -3.15 -14.59
CA PHE A 364 -48.33 -3.38 -13.19
C PHE A 364 -47.25 -4.02 -12.34
N VAL A 365 -46.06 -4.38 -12.87
CA VAL A 365 -44.92 -4.85 -12.09
C VAL A 365 -43.83 -3.80 -12.09
N VAL A 366 -43.42 -3.42 -10.92
CA VAL A 366 -42.34 -2.44 -10.68
C VAL A 366 -41.25 -3.06 -9.80
N TRP A 367 -40.03 -2.59 -9.98
CA TRP A 367 -38.92 -2.97 -9.13
C TRP A 367 -38.42 -1.75 -8.34
N HIS A 368 -38.24 -1.91 -7.05
CA HIS A 368 -37.63 -0.92 -6.18
C HIS A 368 -36.85 -1.61 -5.04
N SER A 369 -36.35 -0.86 -4.05
CA SER A 369 -35.40 -1.33 -3.02
C SER A 369 -35.75 -2.66 -2.34
N LEU A 370 -37.02 -2.98 -2.19
CA LEU A 370 -37.51 -4.23 -1.55
C LEU A 370 -37.74 -5.38 -2.53
N GLY A 371 -37.54 -5.18 -3.83
CA GLY A 371 -37.69 -6.19 -4.90
C GLY A 371 -38.83 -5.91 -5.88
N LEU A 372 -39.45 -6.96 -6.44
CA LEU A 372 -40.55 -6.85 -7.39
C LEU A 372 -41.88 -6.70 -6.68
N PHE A 373 -42.66 -5.68 -7.06
CA PHE A 373 -43.96 -5.35 -6.48
C PHE A 373 -45.00 -5.15 -7.58
N LEU A 374 -46.30 -5.24 -7.19
CA LEU A 374 -47.33 -4.65 -7.99
C LEU A 374 -47.30 -3.13 -7.83
N SER A 375 -47.52 -2.38 -8.93
CA SER A 375 -47.53 -0.93 -8.89
C SER A 375 -48.55 -0.36 -7.92
N ASN A 376 -48.32 0.83 -7.38
CA ASN A 376 -49.22 1.51 -6.43
C ASN A 376 -50.66 1.63 -6.94
N SER A 377 -50.88 1.67 -8.26
CA SER A 377 -52.21 1.70 -8.87
C SER A 377 -53.01 0.43 -8.61
N VAL A 378 -52.36 -0.69 -8.26
CA VAL A 378 -52.95 -2.00 -8.02
C VAL A 378 -52.81 -2.44 -6.56
N GLU A 379 -51.96 -1.81 -5.78
CA GLU A 379 -51.59 -2.21 -4.42
C GLU A 379 -52.81 -2.32 -3.48
N PHE A 380 -53.76 -1.42 -3.60
CA PHE A 380 -54.97 -1.36 -2.74
C PHE A 380 -56.17 -2.07 -3.34
N GLU A 381 -56.04 -2.73 -4.49
CA GLU A 381 -57.13 -3.41 -5.17
C GLU A 381 -57.47 -4.78 -4.50
N SER A 382 -58.60 -5.34 -4.92
CA SER A 382 -58.99 -6.65 -4.45
C SER A 382 -58.01 -7.75 -4.80
N ILE A 383 -57.99 -8.80 -3.98
CA ILE A 383 -57.10 -9.96 -4.21
C ILE A 383 -57.34 -10.60 -5.57
N ASP A 384 -58.59 -10.63 -6.03
CA ASP A 384 -58.95 -11.23 -7.32
C ASP A 384 -58.37 -10.43 -8.49
N VAL A 385 -58.41 -9.10 -8.46
CA VAL A 385 -57.78 -8.24 -9.45
C VAL A 385 -56.26 -8.51 -9.54
N LYS A 386 -55.60 -8.60 -8.39
CA LYS A 386 -54.19 -8.89 -8.31
C LYS A 386 -53.84 -10.26 -8.87
N LYS A 387 -54.62 -11.29 -8.51
CA LYS A 387 -54.44 -12.64 -9.05
C LYS A 387 -54.63 -12.69 -10.56
N ASP A 388 -55.61 -11.96 -11.09
CA ASP A 388 -55.90 -11.95 -12.52
C ASP A 388 -54.78 -11.28 -13.32
N ILE A 389 -54.23 -10.18 -12.84
CA ILE A 389 -53.05 -9.55 -13.42
C ILE A 389 -51.85 -10.51 -13.40
N LEU A 390 -51.58 -11.16 -12.25
CA LEU A 390 -50.46 -12.10 -12.10
C LEU A 390 -50.63 -13.37 -12.96
N ARG A 391 -51.86 -13.88 -13.15
CA ARG A 391 -52.13 -14.99 -14.08
C ARG A 391 -51.79 -14.62 -15.53
N LYS A 392 -52.17 -13.42 -15.99
CA LYS A 392 -51.78 -12.91 -17.29
C LYS A 392 -50.25 -12.72 -17.45
N LEU A 393 -49.56 -12.43 -16.36
CA LEU A 393 -48.12 -12.39 -16.26
C LEU A 393 -47.47 -13.77 -16.10
N ARG A 394 -48.23 -14.87 -16.19
CA ARG A 394 -47.76 -16.27 -16.05
C ARG A 394 -47.08 -16.56 -14.72
N PHE A 395 -47.51 -15.87 -13.69
CA PHE A 395 -47.01 -16.12 -12.32
C PHE A 395 -47.34 -17.55 -11.88
N PRO A 396 -46.46 -18.25 -11.11
CA PRO A 396 -46.69 -19.65 -10.73
C PRO A 396 -48.00 -19.83 -9.96
N ALA A 397 -48.86 -20.76 -10.41
CA ALA A 397 -50.18 -20.97 -9.85
C ALA A 397 -50.18 -21.36 -8.36
N GLU A 398 -49.20 -22.19 -7.95
CA GLU A 398 -49.00 -22.62 -6.57
C GLU A 398 -48.59 -21.49 -5.61
N LEU A 399 -48.13 -20.38 -6.14
CA LEU A 399 -47.76 -19.18 -5.36
C LEU A 399 -48.89 -18.15 -5.31
N LEU A 400 -49.84 -18.19 -6.25
CA LEU A 400 -51.00 -17.28 -6.27
C LEU A 400 -51.88 -17.43 -5.02
N ASP A 401 -52.06 -18.65 -4.51
CA ASP A 401 -52.86 -18.88 -3.31
C ASP A 401 -52.20 -18.36 -2.04
N LYS A 402 -50.90 -18.41 -1.99
CA LYS A 402 -50.11 -17.83 -0.87
C LYS A 402 -50.13 -16.31 -0.85
N ILE A 403 -50.27 -15.65 -1.98
CA ILE A 403 -50.43 -14.19 -2.06
C ILE A 403 -51.79 -13.77 -1.46
N ALA A 404 -52.81 -14.61 -1.58
CA ALA A 404 -54.13 -14.34 -1.02
C ALA A 404 -54.15 -14.22 0.51
N GLU A 405 -53.30 -14.95 1.18
CA GLU A 405 -53.26 -15.00 2.67
C GLU A 405 -52.45 -13.86 3.31
N LYS A 406 -51.62 -13.16 2.52
CA LYS A 406 -50.75 -12.08 3.02
C LYS A 406 -51.28 -10.72 2.57
N ARG A 407 -51.45 -9.81 3.55
CA ARG A 407 -51.84 -8.41 3.28
C ARG A 407 -50.76 -7.59 2.56
N ASP A 408 -49.48 -8.01 2.64
CA ASP A 408 -48.37 -7.30 2.05
C ASP A 408 -48.03 -7.88 0.66
N PHE A 409 -48.15 -7.05 -0.36
CA PHE A 409 -48.00 -7.43 -1.77
C PHE A 409 -46.57 -7.37 -2.27
N GLN A 410 -45.70 -8.16 -1.66
CA GLN A 410 -44.48 -8.53 -2.37
C GLN A 410 -44.81 -9.66 -3.36
N VAL A 411 -44.65 -9.41 -4.64
CA VAL A 411 -44.45 -10.48 -5.61
C VAL A 411 -43.24 -11.27 -5.12
N THR A 412 -43.29 -12.60 -5.10
CA THR A 412 -42.26 -13.39 -4.47
C THR A 412 -40.84 -12.91 -4.84
N ASN A 413 -40.02 -12.57 -3.84
CA ASN A 413 -38.60 -12.23 -3.99
C ASN A 413 -37.72 -13.41 -3.56
N ARG A 414 -38.28 -14.59 -3.29
CA ARG A 414 -37.52 -15.80 -3.01
C ARG A 414 -37.04 -16.42 -4.31
N ASN A 415 -35.75 -16.79 -4.38
CA ASN A 415 -35.14 -17.38 -5.58
C ASN A 415 -35.96 -18.52 -6.19
N TYR A 416 -36.56 -19.40 -5.38
CA TYR A 416 -37.48 -20.45 -5.81
C TYR A 416 -38.64 -19.88 -6.65
N GLY A 417 -39.32 -18.88 -6.14
CA GLY A 417 -40.48 -18.30 -6.82
C GLY A 417 -40.11 -17.52 -8.07
N LEU A 418 -38.99 -16.78 -8.05
CA LEU A 418 -38.46 -16.06 -9.19
C LEU A 418 -38.04 -17.04 -10.31
N LEU A 419 -37.38 -18.15 -9.95
CA LEU A 419 -37.00 -19.17 -10.92
C LEU A 419 -38.24 -19.82 -11.57
N ALA A 420 -39.25 -20.22 -10.76
CA ALA A 420 -40.47 -20.78 -11.29
C ALA A 420 -41.22 -19.80 -12.21
N TRP A 421 -41.27 -18.53 -11.83
CA TRP A 421 -41.85 -17.48 -12.67
C TRP A 421 -41.10 -17.29 -13.98
N MET A 422 -39.76 -17.23 -13.95
CA MET A 422 -38.92 -17.15 -15.14
C MET A 422 -39.17 -18.34 -16.07
N GLN A 423 -39.22 -19.56 -15.56
CA GLN A 423 -39.49 -20.75 -16.39
C GLN A 423 -40.90 -20.79 -17.00
N ASN A 424 -41.92 -20.21 -16.32
CA ASN A 424 -43.27 -20.04 -16.91
C ASN A 424 -43.28 -18.97 -18.01
N LEU A 425 -42.48 -17.89 -17.87
CA LEU A 425 -42.37 -16.84 -18.86
C LEU A 425 -41.56 -17.29 -20.10
N ASP A 426 -40.49 -18.06 -19.84
CA ASP A 426 -39.60 -18.59 -20.87
C ASP A 426 -39.26 -20.07 -20.61
N PRO A 427 -40.02 -21.01 -21.22
CA PRO A 427 -39.80 -22.45 -21.07
C PRO A 427 -38.44 -22.94 -21.59
N ASN A 428 -37.71 -22.13 -22.38
CA ASN A 428 -36.35 -22.45 -22.87
C ASN A 428 -35.25 -22.06 -21.88
N PHE A 429 -35.59 -21.36 -20.82
CA PHE A 429 -34.61 -21.00 -19.79
C PHE A 429 -34.11 -22.24 -19.03
N LYS A 430 -32.79 -22.46 -19.11
CA LYS A 430 -32.13 -23.59 -18.42
C LYS A 430 -31.18 -23.04 -17.35
N PRO A 431 -31.56 -23.11 -16.06
CA PRO A 431 -30.70 -22.67 -14.99
C PRO A 431 -29.43 -23.56 -14.94
N TRP A 432 -28.28 -22.96 -14.69
CA TRP A 432 -27.03 -23.69 -14.40
C TRP A 432 -27.14 -24.39 -13.05
N SER A 433 -26.26 -25.36 -12.80
CA SER A 433 -26.35 -26.26 -11.64
C SER A 433 -26.48 -25.54 -10.30
N LEU A 434 -25.62 -24.54 -10.04
CA LEU A 434 -25.66 -23.77 -8.82
C LEU A 434 -26.98 -22.97 -8.65
N LEU A 435 -27.44 -22.29 -9.73
CA LEU A 435 -28.69 -21.55 -9.68
C LEU A 435 -29.87 -22.48 -9.41
N LYS A 436 -29.92 -23.65 -10.11
CA LYS A 436 -30.97 -24.66 -9.89
C LYS A 436 -30.98 -25.10 -8.45
N TRP A 437 -29.82 -25.52 -7.90
CA TRP A 437 -29.68 -25.98 -6.52
C TRP A 437 -30.05 -24.87 -5.51
N SER A 438 -29.59 -23.63 -5.72
CA SER A 438 -29.86 -22.50 -4.82
C SER A 438 -31.34 -22.10 -4.76
N CYS A 439 -32.14 -22.52 -5.76
CA CYS A 439 -33.59 -22.28 -5.89
C CYS A 439 -34.42 -23.46 -5.44
N GLU A 440 -33.86 -24.58 -4.99
CA GLU A 440 -34.66 -25.73 -4.50
C GLU A 440 -35.45 -25.38 -3.22
N ARG A 441 -36.74 -25.77 -3.22
CA ARG A 441 -37.67 -25.39 -2.14
C ARG A 441 -37.39 -26.06 -0.79
N TYR A 442 -36.84 -27.28 -0.83
CA TYR A 442 -36.64 -28.15 0.34
C TYR A 442 -35.17 -28.58 0.51
N ARG A 443 -34.22 -27.73 0.12
CA ARG A 443 -32.82 -28.05 0.37
C ARG A 443 -32.57 -28.04 1.89
N ASN A 444 -31.73 -28.95 2.33
CA ASN A 444 -31.29 -28.98 3.71
C ASN A 444 -30.45 -27.70 4.00
N SER A 445 -30.82 -26.93 5.00
CA SER A 445 -30.10 -25.70 5.38
C SER A 445 -28.71 -26.01 5.91
N ASP A 446 -28.50 -27.21 6.46
CA ASP A 446 -27.20 -27.62 7.02
C ASP A 446 -26.16 -27.93 5.92
N ASP A 447 -26.63 -28.28 4.73
CA ASP A 447 -25.77 -28.51 3.57
C ASP A 447 -25.50 -27.25 2.73
N ASP A 448 -26.19 -26.12 3.06
CA ASP A 448 -25.97 -24.85 2.36
C ASP A 448 -24.75 -24.15 2.90
N LEU A 449 -23.60 -24.35 2.23
CA LEU A 449 -22.31 -23.71 2.60
C LEU A 449 -22.43 -22.19 2.70
N ARG A 450 -23.27 -21.54 1.89
CA ARG A 450 -23.55 -20.10 2.01
C ARG A 450 -24.17 -19.76 3.37
N ASN A 451 -25.16 -20.53 3.84
CA ASN A 451 -25.80 -20.32 5.13
C ASN A 451 -24.80 -20.57 6.27
N GLN A 452 -23.97 -21.61 6.16
CA GLN A 452 -22.92 -21.87 7.14
C GLN A 452 -21.91 -20.71 7.20
N LEU A 453 -21.51 -20.18 6.06
CA LEU A 453 -20.58 -19.06 5.98
C LEU A 453 -21.19 -17.77 6.55
N LEU A 454 -22.42 -17.42 6.13
CA LEU A 454 -23.03 -16.11 6.45
C LEU A 454 -23.68 -16.07 7.83
N HIS A 455 -24.22 -17.18 8.32
CA HIS A 455 -24.96 -17.22 9.60
C HIS A 455 -24.15 -17.84 10.74
N ASN A 456 -23.21 -18.73 10.45
CA ASN A 456 -22.40 -19.41 11.45
C ASN A 456 -20.92 -18.98 11.42
N LEU A 457 -20.55 -18.06 10.49
CA LEU A 457 -19.17 -17.59 10.30
C LEU A 457 -18.15 -18.73 10.09
N ARG A 458 -18.61 -19.86 9.53
CA ARG A 458 -17.75 -21.00 9.22
C ARG A 458 -16.90 -20.67 8.00
N GLY A 459 -15.58 -20.70 8.15
CA GLY A 459 -14.63 -20.60 7.04
C GLY A 459 -14.77 -21.74 6.04
N MET A 460 -14.32 -21.54 4.82
CA MET A 460 -14.34 -22.54 3.73
C MET A 460 -12.95 -22.69 3.12
N GLU A 461 -12.65 -23.92 2.72
CA GLU A 461 -11.49 -24.23 1.92
C GLU A 461 -11.81 -24.21 0.42
N ALA A 462 -10.78 -24.11 -0.43
CA ALA A 462 -10.94 -24.04 -1.88
C ALA A 462 -11.76 -25.21 -2.46
N ALA A 463 -11.58 -26.43 -1.93
CA ALA A 463 -12.31 -27.61 -2.35
C ALA A 463 -13.83 -27.48 -2.06
N GLU A 464 -14.21 -27.01 -0.87
CA GLU A 464 -15.61 -26.79 -0.48
C GLU A 464 -16.25 -25.69 -1.35
N VAL A 465 -15.49 -24.65 -1.70
CA VAL A 465 -15.99 -23.61 -2.63
C VAL A 465 -16.23 -24.17 -4.03
N CYS A 466 -15.33 -25.00 -4.56
CA CYS A 466 -15.53 -25.67 -5.85
C CYS A 466 -16.75 -26.60 -5.82
N GLU A 467 -16.96 -27.32 -4.72
CA GLU A 467 -18.15 -28.17 -4.50
C GLU A 467 -19.43 -27.32 -4.50
N TYR A 468 -19.46 -26.21 -3.75
CA TYR A 468 -20.57 -25.25 -3.75
C TYR A 468 -20.88 -24.74 -5.16
N LEU A 469 -19.85 -24.30 -5.91
CA LEU A 469 -20.03 -23.77 -7.27
C LEU A 469 -20.60 -24.81 -8.25
N SER A 470 -20.36 -26.09 -8.02
CA SER A 470 -20.92 -27.19 -8.82
C SER A 470 -22.44 -27.41 -8.62
N GLY A 471 -23.00 -26.96 -7.52
CA GLY A 471 -24.44 -26.97 -7.22
C GLY A 471 -25.04 -28.34 -6.89
N ASN A 472 -24.26 -29.35 -6.51
CA ASN A 472 -24.74 -30.71 -6.28
C ASN A 472 -24.06 -31.44 -5.10
N GLY A 473 -23.27 -30.76 -4.29
CA GLY A 473 -22.58 -31.36 -3.12
C GLY A 473 -21.65 -32.52 -3.50
N LYS A 474 -21.24 -32.62 -4.77
CA LYS A 474 -20.29 -33.62 -5.21
C LYS A 474 -18.88 -33.08 -5.12
N PRO A 475 -17.93 -33.83 -4.57
CA PRO A 475 -16.55 -33.41 -4.53
C PRO A 475 -16.06 -33.01 -5.94
N SER A 476 -15.60 -31.78 -6.07
CA SER A 476 -14.98 -31.32 -7.29
C SER A 476 -13.60 -31.97 -7.44
N SER A 477 -13.27 -32.45 -8.64
CA SER A 477 -11.93 -32.91 -8.94
C SER A 477 -10.93 -31.75 -9.12
N SER A 478 -11.41 -30.52 -9.14
CA SER A 478 -10.63 -29.30 -9.31
C SER A 478 -10.50 -28.55 -7.99
N SER A 479 -9.31 -28.10 -7.67
CA SER A 479 -9.03 -27.15 -6.58
C SER A 479 -8.91 -25.71 -7.08
N ASP A 480 -9.07 -25.47 -8.37
CA ASP A 480 -9.02 -24.15 -9.00
C ASP A 480 -10.41 -23.50 -8.95
N VAL A 481 -10.61 -22.69 -7.92
CA VAL A 481 -11.87 -21.98 -7.66
C VAL A 481 -12.23 -21.02 -8.79
N VAL A 482 -11.24 -20.28 -9.32
CA VAL A 482 -11.47 -19.28 -10.37
C VAL A 482 -11.93 -19.96 -11.66
N LYS A 483 -11.26 -21.02 -12.09
CA LYS A 483 -11.64 -21.77 -13.28
C LYS A 483 -13.00 -22.41 -13.13
N THR A 484 -13.31 -22.98 -11.95
CA THR A 484 -14.61 -23.58 -11.65
C THR A 484 -15.70 -22.52 -11.68
N TYR A 485 -15.48 -21.35 -11.09
CA TYR A 485 -16.40 -20.22 -11.13
C TYR A 485 -16.65 -19.74 -12.55
N ASP A 486 -15.59 -19.47 -13.33
CA ASP A 486 -15.70 -18.97 -14.70
C ASP A 486 -16.57 -19.92 -15.54
N SER A 487 -16.29 -21.23 -15.51
CA SER A 487 -16.97 -22.21 -16.37
C SER A 487 -18.39 -22.60 -15.93
N LEU A 488 -18.63 -22.75 -14.60
CA LEU A 488 -19.91 -23.27 -14.11
C LEU A 488 -20.93 -22.17 -13.71
N VAL A 489 -20.47 -20.93 -13.51
CA VAL A 489 -21.33 -19.85 -13.03
C VAL A 489 -21.27 -18.61 -13.92
N LYS A 490 -20.09 -18.02 -14.10
CA LYS A 490 -19.92 -16.76 -14.82
C LYS A 490 -20.33 -16.88 -16.30
N ASP A 491 -19.75 -17.82 -17.02
CA ASP A 491 -20.03 -17.99 -18.45
C ASP A 491 -21.51 -18.35 -18.73
N PRO A 492 -22.16 -19.28 -17.99
CA PRO A 492 -23.58 -19.52 -18.10
C PRO A 492 -24.44 -18.28 -17.84
N LEU A 493 -24.19 -17.53 -16.75
CA LEU A 493 -24.95 -16.33 -16.42
C LEU A 493 -24.79 -15.26 -17.50
N MET A 494 -23.55 -14.98 -17.92
CA MET A 494 -23.27 -14.01 -18.97
C MET A 494 -23.87 -14.43 -20.32
N GLY A 495 -23.92 -15.73 -20.61
CA GLY A 495 -24.60 -16.30 -21.75
C GLY A 495 -26.12 -16.03 -21.74
N GLU A 496 -26.74 -16.19 -20.57
CA GLU A 496 -28.18 -15.93 -20.41
C GLU A 496 -28.51 -14.43 -20.51
N LEU A 497 -27.70 -13.51 -19.93
CA LEU A 497 -27.91 -12.06 -20.13
C LEU A 497 -27.93 -11.69 -21.63
N LYS A 498 -27.00 -12.25 -22.41
CA LYS A 498 -26.97 -12.04 -23.85
C LYS A 498 -28.20 -12.64 -24.57
N ARG A 499 -28.61 -13.87 -24.18
CA ARG A 499 -29.80 -14.54 -24.74
C ARG A 499 -31.09 -13.74 -24.48
N LEU A 500 -31.16 -13.09 -23.31
CA LEU A 500 -32.27 -12.21 -22.96
C LEU A 500 -32.27 -10.89 -23.71
N GLY A 501 -31.18 -10.56 -24.44
CA GLY A 501 -31.05 -9.34 -25.22
C GLY A 501 -30.67 -8.11 -24.41
N LEU A 502 -30.15 -8.33 -23.18
CA LEU A 502 -29.74 -7.27 -22.27
C LEU A 502 -28.41 -6.67 -22.71
N LYS A 503 -28.33 -5.35 -22.72
CA LYS A 503 -27.12 -4.61 -23.09
C LYS A 503 -26.29 -4.35 -21.82
N PHE A 504 -24.98 -4.48 -21.90
CA PHE A 504 -24.04 -4.18 -20.83
C PHE A 504 -22.65 -3.93 -21.40
N ASP A 505 -21.88 -3.12 -20.71
CA ASP A 505 -20.50 -2.83 -21.06
C ASP A 505 -19.56 -3.81 -20.36
N ARG A 506 -18.59 -4.31 -21.12
CA ARG A 506 -17.47 -5.06 -20.59
C ARG A 506 -16.27 -4.13 -20.57
N GLU A 507 -16.14 -3.34 -19.54
CA GLU A 507 -14.85 -2.71 -19.29
C GLU A 507 -13.89 -3.77 -18.78
N LYS A 508 -12.76 -3.91 -19.46
CA LYS A 508 -11.62 -4.60 -18.90
C LYS A 508 -11.05 -3.69 -17.81
N ILE A 509 -11.03 -4.17 -16.58
CA ILE A 509 -10.19 -3.61 -15.52
C ILE A 509 -8.82 -4.25 -15.75
N ASP A 510 -8.05 -3.66 -16.65
CA ASP A 510 -6.66 -4.02 -16.90
C ASP A 510 -5.74 -3.24 -15.95
#